data_3b35e69fae1967035194e8cf03d89558
#
_entry.id   3b35e69fae1967035194e8cf03d89558
#
_cell.length_a   1.000
_cell.length_b   1.000
_cell.length_c   1.000
_cell.angle_alpha   90.00
_cell.angle_beta   90.00
_cell.angle_gamma   90.00
#
_symmetry.space_group_name_H-M   'P 1'
#
loop_
_entity.id
_entity.type
_entity.pdbx_description
1 polymer ?
#
loop_
_entity_poly.entity_id
_entity_poly.type
_entity_poly.pdbx_seq_one_letter_code
_entity_poly.pdbx_strand_id
1 'polypeptide(L)'
;SDPDKSIYFDWTPYLQPDLKKSYPTLVSRANLEIAVKHCLSFPENLQMQKQVQKMYSDREKMLKGELKLNWGFAEMAAYATLLQEGYPVRITGQDTRRGTFSHRHLVVKDQKSGEGTVPLATLNKGNKKFEIFDSLLSEEAVLGFEYGYSSTWPEGLVIWEAQFGDFANVAQVVIDQFIVSAETKWGRLSGLTMFLPHGYEGQGPEHSSSRLERFLQQCAYDNIQICIPTLPSQIFHLLRRQTIRPIRRPLVVLTPKSLLRNPEASSSIEELCSGNFKNIIIDEKKGLTKSVIFCSGKIYFDLKKEIETKKLKGIQLVRLEQLYPFPESELTSFTNSIKCKNFLWVQEEPENMGAWLMIRHRLEKLLNKTKKGYKLGVVARNPSAAPAGGYQKLSLIHISEPTRLGA
;
A
#
# COMPACT_ATOMS: atom_id res chain seq x y z
N SER A 1 17.55 -25.76 -33.53
CA SER A 1 16.14 -25.87 -33.27
C SER A 1 15.68 -24.55 -32.61
N ASP A 2 14.62 -23.98 -33.11
CA ASP A 2 14.02 -22.82 -32.49
C ASP A 2 13.63 -23.15 -31.03
N PRO A 3 13.83 -22.24 -30.08
CA PRO A 3 13.41 -22.46 -28.69
C PRO A 3 11.90 -22.67 -28.64
N ASP A 4 11.45 -23.53 -27.73
CA ASP A 4 10.03 -23.75 -27.50
C ASP A 4 9.36 -22.44 -27.06
N LYS A 5 8.57 -21.86 -27.95
CA LYS A 5 7.88 -20.59 -27.69
C LYS A 5 6.76 -20.70 -26.66
N SER A 6 6.33 -21.92 -26.32
CA SER A 6 5.24 -22.13 -25.35
C SER A 6 5.61 -21.71 -23.91
N ILE A 7 6.91 -21.59 -23.61
CA ILE A 7 7.41 -21.16 -22.30
C ILE A 7 7.61 -19.64 -22.20
N TYR A 8 7.47 -18.91 -23.29
CA TYR A 8 7.65 -17.46 -23.30
C TYR A 8 6.32 -16.73 -23.26
N PHE A 9 6.25 -15.72 -22.41
CA PHE A 9 5.12 -14.78 -22.36
C PHE A 9 5.34 -13.62 -23.34
N ASP A 10 4.24 -13.12 -23.91
CA ASP A 10 4.28 -11.93 -24.74
C ASP A 10 4.41 -10.65 -23.89
N TRP A 11 5.55 -10.00 -23.98
CA TRP A 11 5.85 -8.73 -23.33
C TRP A 11 5.46 -7.51 -24.16
N THR A 12 5.07 -7.69 -25.41
CA THR A 12 4.73 -6.58 -26.33
C THR A 12 3.73 -5.59 -25.75
N PRO A 13 2.64 -6.01 -25.07
CA PRO A 13 1.69 -5.07 -24.48
C PRO A 13 2.27 -4.15 -23.40
N TYR A 14 3.42 -4.49 -22.83
CA TYR A 14 4.02 -3.80 -21.68
C TYR A 14 5.21 -2.92 -22.04
N LEU A 15 5.68 -2.92 -23.32
CA LEU A 15 6.92 -2.25 -23.71
C LEU A 15 6.80 -0.74 -23.87
N GLN A 16 5.60 -0.24 -24.15
CA GLN A 16 5.35 1.21 -24.34
C GLN A 16 4.17 1.67 -23.50
N PRO A 17 4.31 1.69 -22.17
CA PRO A 17 3.20 2.02 -21.29
C PRO A 17 2.87 3.52 -21.34
N ASP A 18 1.59 3.84 -21.48
CA ASP A 18 1.09 5.18 -21.20
C ASP A 18 0.80 5.36 -19.72
N LEU A 19 1.76 5.92 -19.00
CA LEU A 19 1.66 6.14 -17.54
C LEU A 19 0.61 7.18 -17.14
N LYS A 20 0.15 8.00 -18.09
CA LYS A 20 -0.86 9.04 -17.86
C LYS A 20 -2.28 8.54 -18.09
N LYS A 21 -2.43 7.42 -18.79
CA LYS A 21 -3.75 6.84 -19.06
C LYS A 21 -4.37 6.29 -17.77
N SER A 22 -5.60 6.66 -17.52
CA SER A 22 -6.39 6.09 -16.45
C SER A 22 -6.98 4.75 -16.90
N TYR A 23 -6.90 3.74 -16.04
CA TYR A 23 -7.50 2.43 -16.22
C TYR A 23 -8.55 2.21 -15.13
N PRO A 24 -9.79 1.82 -15.48
CA PRO A 24 -10.83 1.56 -14.50
C PRO A 24 -10.45 0.35 -13.65
N THR A 25 -10.49 0.52 -12.35
CA THR A 25 -10.20 -0.55 -11.37
C THR A 25 -11.43 -0.96 -10.57
N LEU A 26 -12.55 -0.31 -10.82
CA LEU A 26 -13.85 -0.63 -10.22
C LEU A 26 -14.34 -2.00 -10.67
N VAL A 27 -15.21 -2.59 -9.85
CA VAL A 27 -15.91 -3.85 -10.14
C VAL A 27 -17.40 -3.64 -9.91
N SER A 28 -18.26 -4.18 -10.77
CA SER A 28 -19.70 -4.11 -10.52
C SER A 28 -20.03 -4.81 -9.20
N ARG A 29 -21.06 -4.33 -8.50
CA ARG A 29 -21.51 -4.92 -7.25
C ARG A 29 -21.78 -6.41 -7.38
N ALA A 30 -22.43 -6.83 -8.47
CA ALA A 30 -22.73 -8.22 -8.73
C ALA A 30 -21.47 -9.09 -8.87
N ASN A 31 -20.47 -8.63 -9.63
CA ASN A 31 -19.20 -9.35 -9.80
C ASN A 31 -18.40 -9.43 -8.50
N LEU A 32 -18.41 -8.36 -7.71
CA LEU A 32 -17.78 -8.34 -6.39
C LEU A 32 -18.42 -9.38 -5.46
N GLU A 33 -19.75 -9.43 -5.42
CA GLU A 33 -20.48 -10.40 -4.60
C GLU A 33 -20.21 -11.85 -5.01
N ILE A 34 -20.22 -12.13 -6.32
CA ILE A 34 -19.88 -13.46 -6.83
C ILE A 34 -18.47 -13.87 -6.40
N ALA A 35 -17.47 -13.01 -6.65
CA ALA A 35 -16.08 -13.31 -6.33
C ALA A 35 -15.85 -13.52 -4.83
N VAL A 36 -16.40 -12.64 -3.99
CA VAL A 36 -16.20 -12.70 -2.53
C VAL A 36 -16.97 -13.86 -1.91
N LYS A 37 -18.15 -14.24 -2.40
CA LYS A 37 -18.88 -15.42 -1.91
C LYS A 37 -18.05 -16.70 -2.01
N HIS A 38 -17.26 -16.88 -3.06
CA HIS A 38 -16.32 -17.99 -3.15
C HIS A 38 -15.31 -18.00 -1.98
N CYS A 39 -14.83 -16.82 -1.57
CA CYS A 39 -13.90 -16.69 -0.46
C CYS A 39 -14.52 -16.94 0.92
N LEU A 40 -15.84 -16.88 1.02
CA LEU A 40 -16.62 -17.08 2.25
C LEU A 40 -17.24 -18.47 2.34
N SER A 41 -17.03 -19.33 1.34
CA SER A 41 -17.55 -20.69 1.30
C SER A 41 -16.53 -21.68 1.84
N PHE A 42 -16.95 -22.49 2.81
CA PHE A 42 -16.10 -23.49 3.48
C PHE A 42 -16.82 -24.86 3.50
N PRO A 43 -16.07 -25.97 3.60
CA PRO A 43 -16.65 -27.29 3.88
C PRO A 43 -17.45 -27.29 5.19
N GLU A 44 -18.59 -27.95 5.21
CA GLU A 44 -19.49 -28.00 6.39
C GLU A 44 -18.83 -28.57 7.65
N ASN A 45 -17.87 -29.48 7.47
CA ASN A 45 -17.17 -30.15 8.57
C ASN A 45 -15.92 -29.40 9.07
N LEU A 46 -15.60 -28.24 8.47
CA LEU A 46 -14.42 -27.47 8.86
C LEU A 46 -14.57 -26.85 10.25
N GLN A 47 -13.70 -27.22 11.16
CA GLN A 47 -13.66 -26.69 12.52
C GLN A 47 -12.68 -25.51 12.60
N MET A 48 -13.21 -24.29 12.49
CA MET A 48 -12.39 -23.07 12.56
C MET A 48 -12.11 -22.67 14.01
N GLN A 49 -10.93 -22.06 14.23
CA GLN A 49 -10.67 -21.31 15.45
C GLN A 49 -11.70 -20.18 15.62
N LYS A 50 -12.19 -19.96 16.84
CA LYS A 50 -13.27 -18.98 17.12
C LYS A 50 -13.00 -17.57 16.59
N GLN A 51 -11.76 -17.08 16.69
CA GLN A 51 -11.40 -15.74 16.19
C GLN A 51 -11.45 -15.67 14.65
N VAL A 52 -11.02 -16.74 13.97
CA VAL A 52 -11.08 -16.82 12.50
C VAL A 52 -12.53 -16.92 12.04
N GLN A 53 -13.34 -17.73 12.72
CA GLN A 53 -14.77 -17.84 12.45
C GLN A 53 -15.48 -16.48 12.57
N LYS A 54 -15.20 -15.74 13.65
CA LYS A 54 -15.74 -14.38 13.84
C LYS A 54 -15.30 -13.45 12.71
N MET A 55 -14.03 -13.48 12.33
CA MET A 55 -13.51 -12.64 11.25
C MET A 55 -14.23 -12.91 9.92
N TYR A 56 -14.49 -14.17 9.58
CA TYR A 56 -15.23 -14.51 8.37
C TYR A 56 -16.72 -14.13 8.45
N SER A 57 -17.35 -14.28 9.63
CA SER A 57 -18.69 -13.74 9.86
C SER A 57 -18.76 -12.21 9.69
N ASP A 58 -17.74 -11.49 10.17
CA ASP A 58 -17.65 -10.04 9.97
C ASP A 58 -17.44 -9.70 8.47
N ARG A 59 -16.68 -10.52 7.72
CA ARG A 59 -16.53 -10.35 6.26
C ARG A 59 -17.85 -10.55 5.50
N GLU A 60 -18.71 -11.48 5.93
CA GLU A 60 -20.05 -11.61 5.37
C GLU A 60 -20.89 -10.35 5.58
N LYS A 61 -20.84 -9.77 6.78
CA LYS A 61 -21.52 -8.50 7.08
C LYS A 61 -20.96 -7.34 6.27
N MET A 62 -19.65 -7.30 6.06
CA MET A 62 -18.99 -6.33 5.19
C MET A 62 -19.48 -6.46 3.75
N LEU A 63 -19.60 -7.69 3.22
CA LEU A 63 -20.13 -7.92 1.87
C LEU A 63 -21.56 -7.45 1.74
N LYS A 64 -22.40 -7.62 2.77
CA LYS A 64 -23.79 -7.14 2.81
C LYS A 64 -23.90 -5.61 3.00
N GLY A 65 -22.81 -4.93 3.38
CA GLY A 65 -22.81 -3.49 3.72
C GLY A 65 -23.28 -3.19 5.15
N GLU A 66 -23.45 -4.20 5.99
CA GLU A 66 -23.84 -4.07 7.39
C GLU A 66 -22.68 -3.57 8.27
N LEU A 67 -21.44 -3.84 7.84
CA LEU A 67 -20.21 -3.35 8.44
C LEU A 67 -19.36 -2.63 7.40
N LYS A 68 -18.62 -1.62 7.83
CA LYS A 68 -17.60 -1.01 6.98
C LYS A 68 -16.46 -1.97 6.72
N LEU A 69 -15.84 -1.84 5.55
CA LEU A 69 -14.74 -2.69 5.11
C LEU A 69 -13.47 -2.37 5.91
N ASN A 70 -12.74 -3.42 6.25
CA ASN A 70 -11.37 -3.33 6.73
C ASN A 70 -10.36 -3.72 5.64
N TRP A 71 -9.08 -3.55 5.92
CA TRP A 71 -7.99 -3.86 5.00
C TRP A 71 -8.00 -5.32 4.54
N GLY A 72 -8.13 -6.27 5.48
CA GLY A 72 -8.10 -7.71 5.16
C GLY A 72 -9.22 -8.15 4.23
N PHE A 73 -10.42 -7.56 4.36
CA PHE A 73 -11.51 -7.77 3.41
C PHE A 73 -11.18 -7.21 2.03
N ALA A 74 -10.71 -5.97 1.96
CA ALA A 74 -10.42 -5.29 0.69
C ALA A 74 -9.29 -5.97 -0.09
N GLU A 75 -8.26 -6.43 0.60
CA GLU A 75 -7.16 -7.21 0.03
C GLU A 75 -7.67 -8.54 -0.54
N MET A 76 -8.45 -9.31 0.23
CA MET A 76 -9.08 -10.55 -0.22
C MET A 76 -10.00 -10.33 -1.42
N ALA A 77 -10.81 -9.27 -1.40
CA ALA A 77 -11.73 -8.93 -2.49
C ALA A 77 -10.97 -8.54 -3.78
N ALA A 78 -9.82 -7.87 -3.66
CA ALA A 78 -8.96 -7.57 -4.80
C ALA A 78 -8.44 -8.85 -5.46
N TYR A 79 -7.93 -9.79 -4.68
CA TYR A 79 -7.48 -11.08 -5.20
C TYR A 79 -8.61 -11.88 -5.85
N ALA A 80 -9.77 -11.96 -5.19
CA ALA A 80 -10.92 -12.69 -5.70
C ALA A 80 -11.42 -12.15 -7.04
N THR A 81 -11.54 -10.84 -7.15
CA THR A 81 -12.00 -10.20 -8.39
C THR A 81 -10.98 -10.30 -9.53
N LEU A 82 -9.68 -10.22 -9.22
CA LEU A 82 -8.62 -10.45 -10.20
C LEU A 82 -8.64 -11.89 -10.74
N LEU A 83 -8.76 -12.89 -9.86
CA LEU A 83 -8.86 -14.29 -10.26
C LEU A 83 -10.09 -14.55 -11.12
N GLN A 84 -11.25 -13.98 -10.75
CA GLN A 84 -12.49 -14.11 -11.53
C GLN A 84 -12.33 -13.53 -12.94
N GLU A 85 -11.56 -12.45 -13.08
CA GLU A 85 -11.24 -11.80 -14.34
C GLU A 85 -10.09 -12.50 -15.11
N GLY A 86 -9.51 -13.57 -14.55
CA GLY A 86 -8.49 -14.39 -15.20
C GLY A 86 -7.05 -13.92 -14.94
N TYR A 87 -6.83 -13.06 -13.96
CA TYR A 87 -5.48 -12.67 -13.51
C TYR A 87 -5.03 -13.57 -12.36
N PRO A 88 -3.94 -14.32 -12.51
CA PRO A 88 -3.39 -15.12 -11.44
C PRO A 88 -2.74 -14.24 -10.35
N VAL A 89 -2.73 -14.76 -9.12
CA VAL A 89 -2.20 -14.04 -7.96
C VAL A 89 -1.27 -14.96 -7.19
N ARG A 90 -0.05 -14.50 -6.96
CA ARG A 90 0.96 -15.16 -6.14
C ARG A 90 1.42 -14.23 -5.03
N ILE A 91 1.41 -14.72 -3.79
CA ILE A 91 1.86 -13.99 -2.63
C ILE A 91 2.77 -14.87 -1.75
N THR A 92 3.92 -14.33 -1.39
CA THR A 92 4.96 -15.07 -0.66
C THR A 92 5.58 -14.15 0.41
N GLY A 93 5.84 -14.69 1.58
CA GLY A 93 6.49 -14.00 2.69
C GLY A 93 6.37 -14.79 3.98
N GLN A 94 6.97 -14.30 5.05
CA GLN A 94 6.87 -14.93 6.36
C GLN A 94 5.48 -14.68 6.96
N ASP A 95 4.85 -15.73 7.48
CA ASP A 95 3.49 -15.69 8.03
C ASP A 95 2.40 -15.15 7.06
N THR A 96 2.65 -15.17 5.77
CA THR A 96 1.79 -14.54 4.76
C THR A 96 0.40 -15.15 4.68
N ARG A 97 0.28 -16.47 4.88
CA ARG A 97 -1.00 -17.18 4.86
C ARG A 97 -2.00 -16.65 5.88
N ARG A 98 -1.51 -16.24 7.04
CA ARG A 98 -2.27 -15.61 8.13
C ARG A 98 -2.21 -14.08 8.06
N GLY A 99 -1.10 -13.55 7.56
CA GLY A 99 -0.63 -12.19 7.75
C GLY A 99 0.04 -12.02 9.11
N THR A 100 1.20 -11.36 9.17
CA THR A 100 1.96 -11.12 10.40
C THR A 100 1.08 -10.55 11.52
N PHE A 101 0.16 -9.67 11.16
CA PHE A 101 -0.76 -9.00 12.10
C PHE A 101 -2.13 -9.70 12.21
N SER A 102 -2.25 -10.97 11.79
CA SER A 102 -3.50 -11.76 11.85
C SER A 102 -4.69 -11.08 11.17
N HIS A 103 -4.45 -10.39 10.06
CA HIS A 103 -5.47 -9.64 9.32
C HIS A 103 -5.97 -10.37 8.07
N ARG A 104 -5.18 -11.33 7.55
CA ARG A 104 -5.42 -11.96 6.24
C ARG A 104 -6.18 -13.28 6.36
N HIS A 105 -5.61 -14.28 6.99
CA HIS A 105 -6.16 -15.64 7.12
C HIS A 105 -6.78 -16.19 5.83
N LEU A 106 -6.02 -16.19 4.72
CA LEU A 106 -6.46 -16.76 3.44
C LEU A 106 -6.23 -18.27 3.35
N VAL A 107 -5.53 -18.84 4.31
CA VAL A 107 -5.48 -20.28 4.58
C VAL A 107 -6.10 -20.51 5.94
N VAL A 108 -7.22 -21.23 5.97
CA VAL A 108 -7.94 -21.56 7.20
C VAL A 108 -7.63 -23.00 7.58
N LYS A 109 -7.04 -23.19 8.76
CA LYS A 109 -6.70 -24.52 9.27
C LYS A 109 -7.86 -25.13 10.05
N ASP A 110 -8.17 -26.39 9.73
CA ASP A 110 -9.05 -27.20 10.52
C ASP A 110 -8.41 -27.51 11.88
N GLN A 111 -9.14 -27.25 12.96
CA GLN A 111 -8.62 -27.44 14.34
C GLN A 111 -8.47 -28.91 14.73
N LYS A 112 -9.13 -29.83 14.01
CA LYS A 112 -9.08 -31.27 14.29
C LYS A 112 -8.01 -31.97 13.45
N SER A 113 -7.97 -31.71 12.14
CA SER A 113 -7.03 -32.39 11.21
C SER A 113 -5.72 -31.61 11.02
N GLY A 114 -5.70 -30.29 11.26
CA GLY A 114 -4.58 -29.40 10.94
C GLY A 114 -4.48 -29.06 9.46
N GLU A 115 -5.33 -29.60 8.60
CA GLU A 115 -5.33 -29.34 7.17
C GLU A 115 -5.74 -27.90 6.84
N GLY A 116 -5.14 -27.33 5.81
CA GLY A 116 -5.39 -25.96 5.37
C GLY A 116 -6.35 -25.90 4.19
N THR A 117 -7.43 -25.13 4.33
CA THR A 117 -8.34 -24.80 3.24
C THR A 117 -8.03 -23.41 2.70
N VAL A 118 -7.93 -23.27 1.36
CA VAL A 118 -7.70 -22.02 0.64
C VAL A 118 -8.95 -21.66 -0.16
N PRO A 119 -9.86 -20.84 0.38
CA PRO A 119 -11.13 -20.56 -0.31
C PRO A 119 -10.95 -19.91 -1.68
N LEU A 120 -9.97 -19.02 -1.85
CA LEU A 120 -9.64 -18.39 -3.12
C LEU A 120 -9.27 -19.40 -4.23
N ALA A 121 -8.80 -20.59 -3.87
CA ALA A 121 -8.46 -21.63 -4.84
C ALA A 121 -9.68 -22.17 -5.61
N THR A 122 -10.90 -21.95 -5.10
CA THR A 122 -12.15 -22.29 -5.82
C THR A 122 -12.37 -21.44 -7.08
N LEU A 123 -11.66 -20.30 -7.19
CA LEU A 123 -11.67 -19.41 -8.36
C LEU A 123 -10.60 -19.78 -9.39
N ASN A 124 -9.77 -20.77 -9.14
CA ASN A 124 -8.71 -21.18 -10.07
C ASN A 124 -9.28 -21.70 -11.40
N LYS A 125 -8.68 -21.26 -12.52
CA LYS A 125 -9.05 -21.67 -13.88
C LYS A 125 -7.80 -22.01 -14.68
N GLY A 126 -7.56 -23.29 -14.95
CA GLY A 126 -6.37 -23.74 -15.67
C GLY A 126 -5.07 -23.32 -14.97
N ASN A 127 -4.24 -22.55 -15.67
CA ASN A 127 -2.98 -22.00 -15.13
C ASN A 127 -3.19 -20.68 -14.36
N LYS A 128 -4.40 -20.10 -14.35
CA LYS A 128 -4.75 -18.90 -13.60
C LYS A 128 -5.12 -19.30 -12.18
N LYS A 129 -4.14 -19.22 -11.26
CA LYS A 129 -4.24 -19.76 -9.89
C LYS A 129 -3.99 -18.68 -8.84
N PHE A 130 -4.57 -18.93 -7.68
CA PHE A 130 -4.17 -18.28 -6.44
C PHE A 130 -3.13 -19.14 -5.73
N GLU A 131 -1.97 -18.56 -5.48
CA GLU A 131 -0.87 -19.20 -4.78
C GLU A 131 -0.46 -18.35 -3.57
N ILE A 132 -0.34 -18.98 -2.41
CA ILE A 132 0.10 -18.31 -1.19
C ILE A 132 1.05 -19.20 -0.40
N PHE A 133 2.22 -18.65 -0.05
CA PHE A 133 3.30 -19.40 0.60
C PHE A 133 3.83 -18.66 1.82
N ASP A 134 3.97 -19.38 2.93
CA ASP A 134 4.84 -18.94 4.00
C ASP A 134 6.27 -19.27 3.61
N SER A 135 7.10 -18.25 3.49
CA SER A 135 8.47 -18.38 3.02
C SER A 135 9.44 -18.83 4.11
N LEU A 136 10.62 -19.23 3.67
CA LEU A 136 11.78 -19.41 4.54
C LEU A 136 12.22 -18.06 5.14
N LEU A 137 12.98 -18.12 6.23
CA LEU A 137 13.61 -16.97 6.86
C LEU A 137 14.85 -16.54 6.04
N SER A 138 14.64 -15.90 4.91
CA SER A 138 15.67 -15.34 4.04
C SER A 138 15.06 -14.34 3.08
N GLU A 139 15.10 -13.06 3.44
CA GLU A 139 14.51 -11.98 2.64
C GLU A 139 15.21 -11.87 1.28
N GLU A 140 16.54 -11.96 1.25
CA GLU A 140 17.31 -11.86 0.01
C GLU A 140 16.95 -12.97 -0.98
N ALA A 141 16.95 -14.23 -0.53
CA ALA A 141 16.65 -15.37 -1.38
C ALA A 141 15.20 -15.34 -1.88
N VAL A 142 14.25 -15.05 -1.00
CA VAL A 142 12.82 -15.05 -1.34
C VAL A 142 12.48 -13.88 -2.25
N LEU A 143 12.96 -12.66 -1.94
CA LEU A 143 12.75 -11.50 -2.81
C LEU A 143 13.40 -11.68 -4.18
N GLY A 144 14.62 -12.25 -4.22
CA GLY A 144 15.31 -12.56 -5.46
C GLY A 144 14.53 -13.56 -6.32
N PHE A 145 13.95 -14.60 -5.70
CA PHE A 145 13.10 -15.56 -6.38
C PHE A 145 11.84 -14.89 -6.95
N GLU A 146 11.10 -14.12 -6.15
CA GLU A 146 9.85 -13.48 -6.59
C GLU A 146 10.11 -12.40 -7.65
N TYR A 147 11.26 -11.71 -7.60
CA TYR A 147 11.69 -10.84 -8.69
C TYR A 147 11.88 -11.62 -9.99
N GLY A 148 12.64 -12.74 -9.95
CA GLY A 148 12.84 -13.61 -11.11
C GLY A 148 11.51 -14.13 -11.67
N TYR A 149 10.63 -14.60 -10.79
CA TYR A 149 9.28 -15.07 -11.15
C TYR A 149 8.48 -13.98 -11.85
N SER A 150 8.40 -12.77 -11.28
CA SER A 150 7.64 -11.64 -11.84
C SER A 150 8.22 -11.12 -13.16
N SER A 151 9.54 -11.25 -13.36
CA SER A 151 10.21 -10.84 -14.60
C SER A 151 10.02 -11.82 -15.76
N THR A 152 9.49 -13.01 -15.49
CA THR A 152 9.14 -14.01 -16.49
C THR A 152 7.63 -14.18 -16.67
N TRP A 153 6.82 -13.61 -15.78
CA TRP A 153 5.37 -13.79 -15.78
C TRP A 153 4.60 -12.46 -15.68
N PRO A 154 4.41 -11.75 -16.81
CA PRO A 154 3.79 -10.42 -16.80
C PRO A 154 2.30 -10.39 -16.52
N GLU A 155 1.59 -11.50 -16.69
CA GLU A 155 0.13 -11.55 -16.56
C GLU A 155 -0.35 -11.55 -15.10
N GLY A 156 0.50 -11.95 -14.16
CA GLY A 156 0.13 -12.19 -12.77
C GLY A 156 0.44 -11.02 -11.84
N LEU A 157 -0.28 -10.98 -10.72
CA LEU A 157 0.07 -10.19 -9.55
C LEU A 157 1.02 -11.01 -8.68
N VAL A 158 2.28 -10.62 -8.63
CA VAL A 158 3.30 -11.26 -7.79
C VAL A 158 3.62 -10.34 -6.63
N ILE A 159 3.43 -10.84 -5.40
CA ILE A 159 3.65 -10.09 -4.16
C ILE A 159 4.70 -10.79 -3.30
N TRP A 160 5.71 -10.05 -2.90
CA TRP A 160 6.55 -10.40 -1.77
C TRP A 160 6.19 -9.54 -0.56
N GLU A 161 5.90 -10.17 0.58
CA GLU A 161 5.60 -9.49 1.84
C GLU A 161 6.73 -9.68 2.84
N ALA A 162 7.36 -8.60 3.26
CA ALA A 162 8.25 -8.62 4.40
C ALA A 162 7.45 -8.81 5.69
N GLN A 163 7.99 -9.53 6.68
CA GLN A 163 7.34 -9.67 7.99
C GLN A 163 7.20 -8.30 8.68
N PHE A 164 8.26 -7.49 8.63
CA PHE A 164 8.30 -6.05 8.86
C PHE A 164 9.09 -5.41 7.71
N GLY A 165 8.69 -4.23 7.30
CA GLY A 165 9.34 -3.54 6.18
C GLY A 165 10.81 -3.22 6.44
N ASP A 166 11.22 -3.12 7.70
CA ASP A 166 12.61 -2.97 8.13
C ASP A 166 13.51 -4.06 7.56
N PHE A 167 13.00 -5.29 7.43
CA PHE A 167 13.78 -6.44 6.96
C PHE A 167 14.06 -6.44 5.45
N ALA A 168 13.46 -5.54 4.69
CA ALA A 168 13.84 -5.32 3.29
C ALA A 168 15.32 -4.95 3.14
N ASN A 169 15.96 -4.40 4.19
CA ASN A 169 17.37 -4.07 4.18
C ASN A 169 18.29 -5.28 4.02
N VAL A 170 17.86 -6.47 4.44
CA VAL A 170 18.63 -7.72 4.26
C VAL A 170 18.69 -8.10 2.77
N ALA A 171 17.70 -7.69 1.97
CA ALA A 171 17.64 -7.92 0.53
C ALA A 171 18.06 -6.67 -0.30
N GLN A 172 18.80 -5.73 0.29
CA GLN A 172 19.12 -4.44 -0.35
C GLN A 172 19.86 -4.62 -1.68
N VAL A 173 20.72 -5.62 -1.80
CA VAL A 173 21.45 -5.91 -3.06
C VAL A 173 20.47 -6.28 -4.18
N VAL A 174 19.43 -7.05 -3.90
CA VAL A 174 18.40 -7.43 -4.88
C VAL A 174 17.60 -6.18 -5.28
N ILE A 175 17.28 -5.32 -4.32
CA ILE A 175 16.56 -4.07 -4.59
C ILE A 175 17.40 -3.18 -5.50
N ASP A 176 18.65 -2.89 -5.14
CA ASP A 176 19.50 -1.94 -5.86
C ASP A 176 19.90 -2.43 -7.25
N GLN A 177 20.32 -3.70 -7.34
CA GLN A 177 20.92 -4.24 -8.55
C GLN A 177 19.91 -4.77 -9.57
N PHE A 178 18.71 -5.14 -9.13
CA PHE A 178 17.73 -5.78 -9.99
C PHE A 178 16.39 -5.01 -9.99
N ILE A 179 15.70 -4.88 -8.86
CA ILE A 179 14.32 -4.38 -8.83
C ILE A 179 14.22 -2.96 -9.37
N VAL A 180 15.04 -2.04 -8.89
CA VAL A 180 14.94 -0.61 -9.26
C VAL A 180 15.68 -0.26 -10.54
N SER A 181 16.63 -1.07 -10.99
CA SER A 181 17.60 -0.71 -12.04
C SER A 181 17.58 -1.61 -13.28
N ALA A 182 16.90 -2.75 -13.25
CA ALA A 182 16.93 -3.72 -14.34
C ALA A 182 16.32 -3.20 -15.65
N GLU A 183 15.28 -2.37 -15.60
CA GLU A 183 14.72 -1.74 -16.80
C GLU A 183 15.77 -0.87 -17.49
N THR A 184 16.46 -0.02 -16.74
CA THR A 184 17.50 0.86 -17.28
C THR A 184 18.74 0.11 -17.77
N LYS A 185 19.18 -0.91 -17.03
CA LYS A 185 20.41 -1.67 -17.37
C LYS A 185 20.21 -2.66 -18.51
N TRP A 186 19.07 -3.33 -18.54
CA TRP A 186 18.86 -4.49 -19.41
C TRP A 186 17.52 -4.50 -20.14
N GLY A 187 16.72 -3.45 -20.03
CA GLY A 187 15.37 -3.40 -20.59
C GLY A 187 14.40 -4.42 -19.97
N ARG A 188 14.74 -5.00 -18.79
CA ARG A 188 13.95 -6.04 -18.15
C ARG A 188 12.90 -5.45 -17.24
N LEU A 189 11.65 -5.71 -17.56
CA LEU A 189 10.49 -5.26 -16.81
C LEU A 189 10.12 -6.27 -15.70
N SER A 190 9.47 -5.78 -14.66
CA SER A 190 8.90 -6.59 -13.58
C SER A 190 7.67 -5.92 -13.01
N GLY A 191 6.59 -6.68 -12.80
CA GLY A 191 5.38 -6.26 -12.11
C GLY A 191 5.40 -6.57 -10.60
N LEU A 192 6.55 -6.88 -10.03
CA LEU A 192 6.68 -7.25 -8.62
C LEU A 192 6.05 -6.19 -7.70
N THR A 193 5.28 -6.65 -6.73
CA THR A 193 4.75 -5.83 -5.64
C THR A 193 5.43 -6.22 -4.34
N MET A 194 5.92 -5.23 -3.62
CA MET A 194 6.53 -5.43 -2.29
C MET A 194 5.61 -4.86 -1.22
N PHE A 195 5.17 -5.70 -0.28
CA PHE A 195 4.43 -5.27 0.91
C PHE A 195 5.40 -5.09 2.06
N LEU A 196 5.53 -3.86 2.52
CA LEU A 196 6.47 -3.45 3.57
C LEU A 196 5.73 -2.82 4.75
N PRO A 197 5.40 -3.58 5.81
CA PRO A 197 4.78 -3.01 7.00
C PRO A 197 5.61 -1.87 7.58
N HIS A 198 5.00 -0.68 7.70
CA HIS A 198 5.65 0.56 8.10
C HIS A 198 4.75 1.35 9.06
N GLY A 199 5.36 1.94 10.08
CA GLY A 199 4.68 2.82 11.04
C GLY A 199 5.41 2.85 12.38
N TYR A 200 5.43 4.02 12.99
CA TYR A 200 6.10 4.27 14.28
C TYR A 200 5.08 4.07 15.41
N GLU A 201 5.05 2.86 15.94
CA GLU A 201 4.00 2.39 16.87
C GLU A 201 4.57 1.85 18.21
N GLY A 202 5.80 2.23 18.54
CA GLY A 202 6.45 1.84 19.80
C GLY A 202 6.99 0.41 19.81
N GLN A 203 7.22 -0.19 18.65
CA GLN A 203 7.71 -1.58 18.50
C GLN A 203 9.25 -1.66 18.41
N GLY A 204 9.95 -0.54 18.54
CA GLY A 204 11.41 -0.49 18.49
C GLY A 204 11.99 -0.20 17.10
N PRO A 205 13.34 -0.10 17.02
CA PRO A 205 14.01 0.39 15.81
C PRO A 205 13.98 -0.57 14.62
N GLU A 206 13.81 -1.88 14.84
CA GLU A 206 13.77 -2.90 13.79
C GLU A 206 12.35 -3.25 13.33
N HIS A 207 11.31 -2.56 13.86
CA HIS A 207 9.90 -2.86 13.59
C HIS A 207 9.07 -1.60 13.30
N SER A 208 9.73 -0.53 12.81
CA SER A 208 9.09 0.77 12.60
C SER A 208 9.20 1.27 11.17
N SER A 209 10.37 1.15 10.54
CA SER A 209 10.65 1.81 9.27
C SER A 209 11.03 0.86 8.15
N SER A 210 10.26 0.87 7.07
CA SER A 210 10.66 0.26 5.79
C SER A 210 11.80 1.03 5.10
N ARG A 211 12.35 2.07 5.74
CA ARG A 211 13.38 2.96 5.17
C ARG A 211 12.93 3.58 3.84
N LEU A 212 11.74 4.21 3.89
CA LEU A 212 11.08 4.87 2.76
C LEU A 212 12.01 5.79 1.98
N GLU A 213 12.87 6.54 2.67
CA GLU A 213 13.84 7.47 2.10
C GLU A 213 14.78 6.79 1.09
N ARG A 214 15.15 5.52 1.32
CA ARG A 214 16.04 4.77 0.43
C ARG A 214 15.35 4.44 -0.89
N PHE A 215 14.09 4.03 -0.85
CA PHE A 215 13.30 3.79 -2.07
C PHE A 215 13.07 5.09 -2.84
N LEU A 216 12.75 6.18 -2.16
CA LEU A 216 12.55 7.48 -2.82
C LEU A 216 13.83 8.01 -3.46
N GLN A 217 15.00 7.75 -2.87
CA GLN A 217 16.30 8.10 -3.45
C GLN A 217 16.55 7.37 -4.79
N GLN A 218 16.04 6.17 -4.95
CA GLN A 218 16.22 5.33 -6.15
C GLN A 218 15.21 5.63 -7.27
N CYS A 219 14.30 6.58 -7.05
CA CYS A 219 13.26 6.92 -8.02
C CYS A 219 13.78 7.80 -9.15
N ALA A 220 13.74 7.28 -10.37
CA ALA A 220 14.08 7.99 -11.60
C ALA A 220 13.30 7.47 -12.81
N TYR A 221 12.86 8.35 -13.70
CA TYR A 221 12.16 7.98 -14.95
C TYR A 221 10.99 7.02 -14.77
N ASP A 222 10.27 7.16 -13.63
CA ASP A 222 9.13 6.32 -13.24
C ASP A 222 9.47 4.82 -13.19
N ASN A 223 10.71 4.48 -12.82
CA ASN A 223 11.22 3.10 -12.74
C ASN A 223 10.49 2.21 -11.75
N ILE A 224 10.01 2.76 -10.64
CA ILE A 224 9.25 2.08 -9.59
C ILE A 224 8.06 2.93 -9.17
N GLN A 225 7.16 2.37 -8.38
CA GLN A 225 6.05 3.09 -7.77
C GLN A 225 6.13 2.95 -6.25
N ILE A 226 5.85 4.05 -5.52
CA ILE A 226 5.85 4.06 -4.05
C ILE A 226 4.51 4.58 -3.57
N CYS A 227 3.75 3.72 -2.91
CA CYS A 227 2.41 4.02 -2.41
C CYS A 227 2.29 3.72 -0.92
N ILE A 228 1.50 4.54 -0.23
CA ILE A 228 1.16 4.40 1.19
C ILE A 228 -0.36 4.47 1.32
N PRO A 229 -1.09 3.42 0.90
CA PRO A 229 -2.55 3.43 0.99
C PRO A 229 -3.01 3.43 2.44
N THR A 230 -3.98 4.29 2.76
CA THR A 230 -4.47 4.46 4.13
C THR A 230 -5.87 3.91 4.35
N LEU A 231 -6.57 3.54 3.29
CA LEU A 231 -7.95 3.03 3.33
C LEU A 231 -8.08 1.67 2.65
N PRO A 232 -9.05 0.84 3.06
CA PRO A 232 -9.37 -0.42 2.39
C PRO A 232 -9.67 -0.27 0.89
N SER A 233 -10.43 0.74 0.49
CA SER A 233 -10.68 1.01 -0.94
C SER A 233 -9.42 1.33 -1.71
N GLN A 234 -8.46 2.00 -1.09
CA GLN A 234 -7.18 2.35 -1.72
C GLN A 234 -6.33 1.11 -2.02
N ILE A 235 -6.17 0.17 -1.07
CA ILE A 235 -5.42 -1.05 -1.36
C ILE A 235 -6.13 -1.92 -2.40
N PHE A 236 -7.47 -2.01 -2.37
CA PHE A 236 -8.24 -2.72 -3.38
C PHE A 236 -7.95 -2.20 -4.78
N HIS A 237 -8.11 -0.90 -4.98
CA HIS A 237 -7.86 -0.26 -6.27
C HIS A 237 -6.39 -0.28 -6.68
N LEU A 238 -5.46 -0.20 -5.73
CA LEU A 238 -4.01 -0.23 -6.00
C LEU A 238 -3.57 -1.58 -6.58
N LEU A 239 -4.01 -2.69 -5.98
CA LEU A 239 -3.69 -4.05 -6.44
C LEU A 239 -4.28 -4.32 -7.82
N ARG A 240 -5.52 -3.92 -8.03
CA ARG A 240 -6.16 -4.03 -9.34
C ARG A 240 -5.47 -3.15 -10.38
N ARG A 241 -5.09 -1.92 -10.00
CA ARG A 241 -4.33 -1.02 -10.87
C ARG A 241 -3.00 -1.64 -11.30
N GLN A 242 -2.26 -2.25 -10.38
CA GLN A 242 -0.98 -2.89 -10.65
C GLN A 242 -1.10 -4.04 -11.67
N THR A 243 -2.22 -4.74 -11.64
CA THR A 243 -2.44 -5.93 -12.46
C THR A 243 -3.08 -5.63 -13.81
N ILE A 244 -4.18 -4.84 -13.81
CA ILE A 244 -5.05 -4.67 -14.99
C ILE A 244 -4.39 -3.78 -16.06
N ARG A 245 -3.70 -2.71 -15.65
CA ARG A 245 -3.05 -1.83 -16.62
C ARG A 245 -1.79 -2.50 -17.24
N PRO A 246 -1.49 -2.25 -18.50
CA PRO A 246 -0.34 -2.82 -19.18
C PRO A 246 0.97 -2.11 -18.78
N ILE A 247 1.21 -1.96 -17.50
CA ILE A 247 2.41 -1.33 -16.94
C ILE A 247 3.05 -2.33 -15.99
N ARG A 248 4.28 -2.74 -16.30
CA ARG A 248 5.04 -3.69 -15.49
C ARG A 248 6.26 -3.01 -14.91
N ARG A 249 6.01 -2.26 -13.82
CA ARG A 249 7.03 -1.63 -13.00
C ARG A 249 6.82 -2.01 -11.55
N PRO A 250 7.89 -2.26 -10.80
CA PRO A 250 7.78 -2.64 -9.40
C PRO A 250 6.96 -1.65 -8.57
N LEU A 251 6.15 -2.18 -7.66
CA LEU A 251 5.32 -1.41 -6.75
C LEU A 251 5.76 -1.67 -5.32
N VAL A 252 6.21 -0.63 -4.64
CA VAL A 252 6.50 -0.65 -3.20
C VAL A 252 5.28 -0.10 -2.46
N VAL A 253 4.67 -0.93 -1.63
CA VAL A 253 3.52 -0.57 -0.80
C VAL A 253 3.95 -0.56 0.66
N LEU A 254 3.94 0.60 1.28
CA LEU A 254 4.10 0.69 2.72
C LEU A 254 2.75 0.34 3.35
N THR A 255 2.67 -0.90 3.86
CA THR A 255 1.43 -1.44 4.43
C THR A 255 1.26 -1.01 5.88
N PRO A 256 0.02 -0.79 6.33
CA PRO A 256 -0.24 -0.38 7.70
C PRO A 256 -0.11 -1.53 8.71
N LYS A 257 0.04 -1.18 9.97
CA LYS A 257 -0.01 -2.10 11.11
C LYS A 257 -1.24 -1.81 11.98
N SER A 258 -1.25 -0.75 12.75
CA SER A 258 -2.39 -0.39 13.61
C SER A 258 -3.64 0.01 12.81
N LEU A 259 -3.48 0.64 11.63
CA LEU A 259 -4.62 1.01 10.78
C LEU A 259 -5.43 -0.20 10.29
N LEU A 260 -4.85 -1.41 10.29
CA LEU A 260 -5.58 -2.65 9.95
C LEU A 260 -6.84 -2.85 10.80
N ARG A 261 -6.88 -2.27 12.01
CA ARG A 261 -7.99 -2.36 12.97
C ARG A 261 -8.57 -1.02 13.39
N ASN A 262 -8.12 0.08 12.78
CA ASN A 262 -8.63 1.40 13.11
C ASN A 262 -9.98 1.61 12.42
N PRO A 263 -11.09 1.83 13.17
CA PRO A 263 -12.42 2.03 12.57
C PRO A 263 -12.49 3.26 11.66
N GLU A 264 -11.66 4.28 11.89
CA GLU A 264 -11.58 5.45 11.02
C GLU A 264 -10.90 5.19 9.68
N ALA A 265 -10.00 4.18 9.63
CA ALA A 265 -9.37 3.69 8.42
C ALA A 265 -10.25 2.60 7.78
N SER A 266 -11.49 2.91 7.46
CA SER A 266 -12.48 2.01 6.88
C SER A 266 -13.06 2.58 5.60
N SER A 267 -13.65 1.73 4.76
CA SER A 267 -14.32 2.10 3.51
C SER A 267 -15.72 1.53 3.44
N SER A 268 -16.55 2.13 2.60
CA SER A 268 -17.82 1.49 2.21
C SER A 268 -17.59 0.51 1.06
N ILE A 269 -18.52 -0.41 0.86
CA ILE A 269 -18.42 -1.36 -0.24
C ILE A 269 -18.63 -0.69 -1.60
N GLU A 270 -19.37 0.41 -1.63
CA GLU A 270 -19.60 1.22 -2.81
C GLU A 270 -18.30 1.83 -3.34
N GLU A 271 -17.34 2.12 -2.45
CA GLU A 271 -16.04 2.64 -2.85
C GLU A 271 -15.20 1.62 -3.65
N LEU A 272 -15.47 0.31 -3.51
CA LEU A 272 -14.85 -0.71 -4.35
C LEU A 272 -15.53 -0.82 -5.72
N CYS A 273 -16.81 -0.44 -5.76
CA CYS A 273 -17.62 -0.50 -6.97
C CYS A 273 -17.58 0.80 -7.80
N SER A 274 -16.90 1.81 -7.30
CA SER A 274 -16.80 3.13 -7.93
C SER A 274 -15.40 3.71 -7.80
N GLY A 275 -15.01 4.56 -8.73
CA GLY A 275 -13.73 5.26 -8.66
C GLY A 275 -12.51 4.40 -9.04
N ASN A 276 -11.36 4.87 -8.63
CA ASN A 276 -10.05 4.30 -8.88
C ASN A 276 -9.13 4.59 -7.69
N PHE A 277 -7.91 4.06 -7.73
CA PHE A 277 -6.87 4.50 -6.79
C PHE A 277 -6.64 6.01 -6.89
N LYS A 278 -6.72 6.69 -5.77
CA LYS A 278 -6.47 8.13 -5.65
C LYS A 278 -5.03 8.36 -5.23
N ASN A 279 -4.24 9.05 -6.05
CA ASN A 279 -2.86 9.40 -5.71
C ASN A 279 -2.78 10.37 -4.53
N ILE A 280 -3.78 11.24 -4.38
CA ILE A 280 -3.96 12.11 -3.23
C ILE A 280 -5.41 12.05 -2.73
N ILE A 281 -5.60 12.23 -1.44
CA ILE A 281 -6.92 12.39 -0.82
C ILE A 281 -6.94 13.73 -0.09
N ILE A 282 -7.91 14.56 -0.44
CA ILE A 282 -8.09 15.89 0.11
C ILE A 282 -9.32 15.83 1.00
N ASP A 283 -9.19 16.23 2.26
CA ASP A 283 -10.34 16.32 3.15
C ASP A 283 -11.32 17.40 2.69
N GLU A 284 -12.59 17.23 3.04
CA GLU A 284 -13.61 18.23 2.75
C GLU A 284 -13.26 19.57 3.40
N LYS A 285 -13.39 20.62 2.61
CA LYS A 285 -13.06 21.97 3.06
C LYS A 285 -14.12 22.49 4.04
N LYS A 286 -13.69 22.79 5.27
CA LYS A 286 -14.51 23.47 6.27
C LYS A 286 -14.05 24.94 6.43
N GLY A 287 -14.64 25.86 5.66
CA GLY A 287 -14.35 27.30 5.76
C GLY A 287 -13.08 27.76 5.04
N LEU A 288 -12.49 28.89 5.47
CA LEU A 288 -11.30 29.49 4.88
C LEU A 288 -10.04 28.70 5.26
N THR A 289 -9.27 28.25 4.26
CA THR A 289 -7.98 27.58 4.47
C THR A 289 -6.87 28.61 4.76
N LYS A 290 -6.26 28.52 5.93
CA LYS A 290 -5.10 29.32 6.36
C LYS A 290 -3.79 28.56 6.18
N SER A 291 -3.81 27.26 6.39
CA SER A 291 -2.64 26.37 6.25
C SER A 291 -3.03 25.05 5.61
N VAL A 292 -2.14 24.51 4.80
CA VAL A 292 -2.26 23.19 4.20
C VAL A 292 -1.22 22.27 4.82
N ILE A 293 -1.63 21.11 5.26
CA ILE A 293 -0.73 20.06 5.75
C ILE A 293 -0.75 18.92 4.75
N PHE A 294 0.41 18.66 4.15
CA PHE A 294 0.68 17.44 3.40
C PHE A 294 1.24 16.36 4.32
N CYS A 295 0.75 15.15 4.19
CA CYS A 295 1.23 13.99 4.96
C CYS A 295 1.00 12.69 4.19
N SER A 296 1.56 11.59 4.68
CA SER A 296 1.33 10.23 4.17
C SER A 296 1.19 9.25 5.31
N GLY A 297 0.36 8.22 5.12
CA GLY A 297 0.23 7.12 6.07
C GLY A 297 -0.54 7.47 7.34
N LYS A 298 -0.22 6.75 8.41
CA LYS A 298 -0.94 6.77 9.69
C LYS A 298 -1.05 8.14 10.35
N ILE A 299 -0.03 8.99 10.21
CA ILE A 299 0.02 10.33 10.83
C ILE A 299 -1.21 11.19 10.47
N TYR A 300 -1.84 10.94 9.33
CA TYR A 300 -3.07 11.62 8.95
C TYR A 300 -4.17 11.47 10.01
N PHE A 301 -4.36 10.27 10.54
CA PHE A 301 -5.42 10.01 11.51
C PHE A 301 -5.13 10.70 12.86
N ASP A 302 -3.85 10.73 13.25
CA ASP A 302 -3.41 11.42 14.45
C ASP A 302 -3.63 12.94 14.31
N LEU A 303 -3.28 13.52 13.16
CA LEU A 303 -3.51 14.93 12.86
C LEU A 303 -5.00 15.27 12.82
N LYS A 304 -5.81 14.46 12.17
CA LYS A 304 -7.27 14.65 12.09
C LYS A 304 -7.89 14.67 13.48
N LYS A 305 -7.56 13.67 14.29
CA LYS A 305 -8.04 13.56 15.69
C LYS A 305 -7.65 14.79 16.51
N GLU A 306 -6.41 15.27 16.37
CA GLU A 306 -5.93 16.44 17.10
C GLU A 306 -6.62 17.73 16.66
N ILE A 307 -6.83 17.93 15.35
CA ILE A 307 -7.56 19.06 14.79
C ILE A 307 -9.01 19.08 15.32
N GLU A 308 -9.67 17.94 15.36
CA GLU A 308 -11.04 17.81 15.86
C GLU A 308 -11.12 18.04 17.37
N THR A 309 -10.23 17.44 18.16
CA THR A 309 -10.18 17.56 19.62
C THR A 309 -9.93 18.99 20.06
N LYS A 310 -8.96 19.66 19.43
CA LYS A 310 -8.62 21.06 19.73
C LYS A 310 -9.49 22.07 18.97
N LYS A 311 -10.44 21.62 18.14
CA LYS A 311 -11.33 22.47 17.34
C LYS A 311 -10.57 23.49 16.49
N LEU A 312 -9.42 23.08 15.93
CA LEU A 312 -8.57 23.96 15.11
C LEU A 312 -9.28 24.30 13.80
N LYS A 313 -9.19 25.57 13.39
CA LYS A 313 -9.87 26.08 12.18
C LYS A 313 -8.86 26.52 11.12
N GLY A 314 -9.24 26.38 9.87
CA GLY A 314 -8.42 26.87 8.73
C GLY A 314 -7.28 25.93 8.32
N ILE A 315 -7.27 24.69 8.81
CA ILE A 315 -6.31 23.66 8.41
C ILE A 315 -6.97 22.77 7.35
N GLN A 316 -6.26 22.52 6.26
CA GLN A 316 -6.64 21.60 5.20
C GLN A 316 -5.65 20.44 5.18
N LEU A 317 -6.10 19.22 5.43
CA LEU A 317 -5.27 18.01 5.29
C LEU A 317 -5.31 17.51 3.86
N VAL A 318 -4.15 17.11 3.36
CA VAL A 318 -3.96 16.46 2.05
C VAL A 318 -3.05 15.25 2.24
N ARG A 319 -3.62 14.05 2.07
CA ARG A 319 -2.87 12.81 2.12
C ARG A 319 -2.31 12.46 0.76
N LEU A 320 -1.01 12.17 0.69
CA LEU A 320 -0.39 11.57 -0.48
C LEU A 320 -0.42 10.05 -0.28
N GLU A 321 -1.25 9.37 -1.06
CA GLU A 321 -1.34 7.90 -1.11
C GLU A 321 -0.29 7.32 -2.07
N GLN A 322 0.19 8.14 -3.02
CA GLN A 322 1.32 7.84 -3.89
C GLN A 322 2.38 8.93 -3.76
N LEU A 323 3.59 8.53 -3.40
CA LEU A 323 4.74 9.43 -3.33
C LEU A 323 5.53 9.45 -4.64
N TYR A 324 5.56 8.32 -5.35
CA TYR A 324 6.21 8.23 -6.65
C TYR A 324 5.49 7.24 -7.59
N PRO A 325 5.28 7.55 -8.88
CA PRO A 325 5.49 8.87 -9.50
C PRO A 325 4.78 9.99 -8.74
N PHE A 326 5.43 11.16 -8.65
CA PHE A 326 4.91 12.29 -7.89
C PHE A 326 3.59 12.80 -8.50
N PRO A 327 2.52 12.97 -7.73
CA PRO A 327 1.20 13.37 -8.25
C PRO A 327 1.13 14.88 -8.55
N GLU A 328 2.00 15.36 -9.48
CA GLU A 328 2.17 16.78 -9.79
C GLU A 328 0.87 17.40 -10.34
N SER A 329 0.13 16.67 -11.15
CA SER A 329 -1.10 17.16 -11.79
C SER A 329 -2.18 17.47 -10.76
N GLU A 330 -2.47 16.51 -9.88
CA GLU A 330 -3.50 16.63 -8.85
C GLU A 330 -3.13 17.70 -7.81
N LEU A 331 -1.87 17.72 -7.39
CA LEU A 331 -1.37 18.73 -6.47
C LEU A 331 -1.37 20.14 -7.08
N THR A 332 -1.06 20.27 -8.37
CA THR A 332 -1.15 21.54 -9.10
C THR A 332 -2.60 22.03 -9.14
N SER A 333 -3.52 21.16 -9.49
CA SER A 333 -4.96 21.49 -9.53
C SER A 333 -5.45 21.92 -8.14
N PHE A 334 -5.09 21.17 -7.10
CA PHE A 334 -5.44 21.51 -5.72
C PHE A 334 -4.85 22.85 -5.28
N THR A 335 -3.55 23.06 -5.46
CA THR A 335 -2.90 24.30 -5.01
C THR A 335 -3.46 25.51 -5.75
N ASN A 336 -3.77 25.41 -7.03
CA ASN A 336 -4.40 26.49 -7.81
C ASN A 336 -5.80 26.84 -7.29
N SER A 337 -6.54 25.85 -6.77
CA SER A 337 -7.93 26.05 -6.27
C SER A 337 -8.02 26.78 -4.92
N ILE A 338 -6.92 26.95 -4.20
CA ILE A 338 -6.90 27.57 -2.84
C ILE A 338 -6.14 28.89 -2.85
N LYS A 339 -6.43 29.76 -1.87
CA LYS A 339 -5.73 31.04 -1.68
C LYS A 339 -4.60 30.99 -0.65
N CYS A 340 -4.46 29.88 0.06
CA CYS A 340 -3.46 29.67 1.12
C CYS A 340 -2.03 29.78 0.58
N LYS A 341 -1.12 30.30 1.41
CA LYS A 341 0.31 30.38 1.13
C LYS A 341 1.18 29.64 2.15
N ASN A 342 0.58 29.11 3.23
CA ASN A 342 1.30 28.38 4.26
C ASN A 342 1.12 26.89 4.03
N PHE A 343 2.23 26.18 3.81
CA PHE A 343 2.28 24.76 3.55
C PHE A 343 3.23 24.08 4.52
N LEU A 344 2.84 22.92 5.01
CA LEU A 344 3.64 22.08 5.90
C LEU A 344 3.67 20.66 5.36
N TRP A 345 4.82 20.03 5.41
CA TRP A 345 4.92 18.58 5.36
C TRP A 345 4.98 18.05 6.79
N VAL A 346 4.16 17.07 7.11
CA VAL A 346 4.14 16.42 8.43
C VAL A 346 4.36 14.94 8.26
N GLN A 347 5.34 14.39 8.97
CA GLN A 347 5.68 12.97 8.95
C GLN A 347 5.96 12.44 10.36
N GLU A 348 5.79 11.14 10.54
CA GLU A 348 6.09 10.47 11.81
C GLU A 348 7.56 10.04 11.94
N GLU A 349 8.28 9.99 10.84
CA GLU A 349 9.70 9.66 10.77
C GLU A 349 10.57 10.83 11.25
N PRO A 350 11.83 10.57 11.67
CA PRO A 350 12.84 11.60 11.88
C PRO A 350 13.03 12.49 10.64
N GLU A 351 13.42 13.75 10.82
CA GLU A 351 13.58 14.72 9.72
C GLU A 351 14.57 14.25 8.63
N ASN A 352 15.61 13.52 9.01
CA ASN A 352 16.58 12.94 8.09
C ASN A 352 16.13 11.63 7.42
N MET A 353 14.96 11.14 7.75
CA MET A 353 14.34 9.91 7.23
C MET A 353 12.97 10.20 6.61
N GLY A 354 12.27 9.16 6.14
CA GLY A 354 10.96 9.32 5.56
C GLY A 354 10.97 10.05 4.22
N ALA A 355 9.89 10.77 3.92
CA ALA A 355 9.70 11.35 2.60
C ALA A 355 10.28 12.78 2.46
N TRP A 356 10.44 13.53 3.56
CA TRP A 356 10.70 14.96 3.51
C TRP A 356 11.84 15.35 2.59
N LEU A 357 13.03 14.80 2.77
CA LEU A 357 14.21 15.20 2.00
C LEU A 357 14.07 14.95 0.50
N MET A 358 13.31 13.92 0.12
CA MET A 358 13.14 13.53 -1.27
C MET A 358 11.91 14.18 -1.93
N ILE A 359 10.91 14.59 -1.14
CA ILE A 359 9.69 15.22 -1.67
C ILE A 359 9.75 16.74 -1.65
N ARG A 360 10.57 17.33 -0.77
CA ARG A 360 10.70 18.78 -0.57
C ARG A 360 10.94 19.54 -1.90
N HIS A 361 11.94 19.15 -2.65
CA HIS A 361 12.29 19.82 -3.91
C HIS A 361 11.16 19.76 -4.94
N ARG A 362 10.36 18.69 -4.94
CA ARG A 362 9.19 18.52 -5.84
C ARG A 362 8.07 19.46 -5.42
N LEU A 363 7.80 19.56 -4.11
CA LEU A 363 6.82 20.48 -3.55
C LEU A 363 7.25 21.93 -3.79
N GLU A 364 8.53 22.28 -3.57
CA GLU A 364 9.05 23.61 -3.83
C GLU A 364 8.91 23.99 -5.32
N LYS A 365 9.27 23.09 -6.23
CA LYS A 365 9.10 23.28 -7.68
C LYS A 365 7.64 23.52 -8.06
N LEU A 366 6.72 22.77 -7.50
CA LEU A 366 5.28 22.91 -7.72
C LEU A 366 4.76 24.23 -7.15
N LEU A 367 5.11 24.56 -5.91
CA LEU A 367 4.64 25.76 -5.24
C LEU A 367 5.22 27.04 -5.89
N ASN A 368 6.46 27.03 -6.37
CA ASN A 368 7.04 28.12 -7.14
C ASN A 368 6.23 28.45 -8.39
N LYS A 369 5.65 27.44 -9.04
CA LYS A 369 4.79 27.63 -10.22
C LYS A 369 3.38 28.12 -9.87
N THR A 370 2.84 27.69 -8.71
CA THR A 370 1.42 27.87 -8.37
C THR A 370 1.16 28.95 -7.34
N LYS A 371 2.14 29.32 -6.50
CA LYS A 371 1.96 30.22 -5.33
C LYS A 371 3.12 31.20 -5.14
N LYS A 372 2.94 32.46 -5.52
CA LYS A 372 3.93 33.51 -5.19
C LYS A 372 3.94 33.76 -3.67
N GLY A 373 5.14 33.81 -3.08
CA GLY A 373 5.33 34.14 -1.67
C GLY A 373 4.80 33.07 -0.71
N TYR A 374 4.86 31.80 -1.11
CA TYR A 374 4.53 30.68 -0.24
C TYR A 374 5.60 30.47 0.86
N LYS A 375 5.18 29.82 1.93
CA LYS A 375 6.05 29.27 2.97
C LYS A 375 5.84 27.76 2.99
N LEU A 376 6.94 27.03 2.94
CA LEU A 376 6.95 25.56 3.08
C LEU A 376 7.82 25.19 4.27
N GLY A 377 7.25 24.50 5.25
CA GLY A 377 7.94 24.00 6.43
C GLY A 377 7.79 22.48 6.56
N VAL A 378 8.47 21.93 7.57
CA VAL A 378 8.37 20.53 7.97
C VAL A 378 8.07 20.41 9.46
N VAL A 379 7.28 19.41 9.81
CA VAL A 379 7.10 18.93 11.19
C VAL A 379 7.45 17.44 11.18
N ALA A 380 8.49 17.08 11.89
CA ALA A 380 9.04 15.74 11.97
C ALA A 380 9.68 15.53 13.34
N ARG A 381 10.06 14.31 13.65
CA ARG A 381 10.92 14.04 14.81
C ARG A 381 12.32 14.62 14.56
N ASN A 382 13.06 14.87 15.66
CA ASN A 382 14.46 15.28 15.55
C ASN A 382 15.26 14.27 14.72
N PRO A 383 16.28 14.71 13.98
CA PRO A 383 17.19 13.80 13.26
C PRO A 383 17.72 12.70 14.17
N SER A 384 17.78 11.49 13.66
CA SER A 384 18.23 10.32 14.42
C SER A 384 19.00 9.36 13.52
N ALA A 385 19.98 8.67 14.08
CA ALA A 385 20.72 7.61 13.40
C ALA A 385 19.93 6.28 13.39
N ALA A 386 19.03 6.07 14.36
CA ALA A 386 18.13 4.92 14.41
C ALA A 386 16.71 5.34 14.05
N PRO A 387 15.91 4.47 13.37
CA PRO A 387 14.53 4.80 13.03
C PRO A 387 13.68 5.16 14.25
N ALA A 388 13.80 4.39 15.36
CA ALA A 388 13.04 4.61 16.59
C ALA A 388 13.90 4.32 17.82
N GLY A 389 13.47 4.82 18.98
CA GLY A 389 14.08 4.49 20.28
C GLY A 389 13.68 3.09 20.76
N GLY A 390 14.55 2.46 21.58
CA GLY A 390 14.31 1.12 22.14
C GLY A 390 13.21 1.07 23.21
N TYR A 391 12.75 2.22 23.73
CA TYR A 391 11.70 2.29 24.75
C TYR A 391 10.40 2.80 24.15
N GLN A 392 9.32 2.05 24.35
CA GLN A 392 7.99 2.39 23.83
C GLN A 392 7.54 3.80 24.18
N LYS A 393 7.71 4.23 25.44
CA LYS A 393 7.35 5.58 25.88
C LYS A 393 8.08 6.68 25.10
N LEU A 394 9.38 6.52 24.83
CA LEU A 394 10.15 7.48 24.04
C LEU A 394 9.74 7.48 22.56
N SER A 395 9.36 6.33 22.04
CA SER A 395 8.87 6.21 20.65
C SER A 395 7.52 6.90 20.44
N LEU A 396 6.67 7.00 21.48
CA LEU A 396 5.34 7.61 21.41
C LEU A 396 5.30 9.08 21.82
N ILE A 397 6.20 9.54 22.72
CA ILE A 397 6.20 10.91 23.26
C ILE A 397 6.34 11.97 22.16
N HIS A 398 7.09 11.71 21.10
CA HIS A 398 7.30 12.67 20.02
C HIS A 398 6.11 12.84 19.07
N ILE A 399 5.10 11.98 19.16
CA ILE A 399 3.84 12.12 18.40
C ILE A 399 2.86 13.05 19.13
N SER A 400 2.99 13.17 20.47
CA SER A 400 2.02 13.89 21.31
C SER A 400 2.38 15.37 21.56
N GLU A 401 3.50 15.89 21.04
CA GLU A 401 3.85 17.31 21.11
C GLU A 401 3.71 18.05 19.76
N PRO A 402 2.50 18.35 19.30
CA PRO A 402 2.31 19.27 18.17
C PRO A 402 2.41 20.73 18.65
N THR A 403 3.17 21.02 19.70
CA THR A 403 3.30 22.35 20.32
C THR A 403 3.97 23.39 19.42
N ARG A 404 4.41 23.02 18.20
CA ARG A 404 4.98 23.96 17.22
C ARG A 404 4.05 24.32 16.07
N LEU A 405 2.79 23.86 16.07
CA LEU A 405 1.79 24.29 15.08
C LEU A 405 1.24 25.71 15.33
N GLY A 406 1.68 26.38 16.38
CA GLY A 406 1.21 27.71 16.81
C GLY A 406 2.25 28.83 16.79
N ALA A 407 3.41 28.62 16.18
CA ALA A 407 4.42 29.68 16.06
C ALA A 407 4.62 30.13 14.61
#